data_e09aba449a7e5be25c5e8af03a41fd63
#
_entry.id   e09aba449a7e5be25c5e8af03a41fd63
#
_cell.length_a   1.000
_cell.length_b   1.000
_cell.length_c   1.000
_cell.angle_alpha   90.00
_cell.angle_beta   90.00
_cell.angle_gamma   90.00
#
_symmetry.space_group_name_H-M   'P 1'
#
loop_
_entity.id
_entity.type
_entity.pdbx_description
1 polymer ?
#
loop_
_entity_poly.entity_id
_entity_poly.type
_entity_poly.pdbx_seq_one_letter_code
_entity_poly.pdbx_strand_id
1 'polypeptide(L)'
;MQENNLAGRQKRVWFYMPTLDGYIFREFMIKFSILLLVSTILFLLSDVLDDLSDFMDNDASWELYVPYFLLKIPGNIRFILPIATLLGCMWTMATFGKNMEVTAMRASGVSLFRCGYSILLVGLITTFVNIWFNEGLVPYTERRAGNLMAIGSGDIKKMTIEDQKLTYRSPDKRRTWLFQLPEESDGALGVVAKDGKQYDVSVKFYRNDGTLEKDLTAKNAIYKDSIGWIFEDLSVSEYSSDGLFAKPAKKIPRFVLSGKEATETPVDIQYSIKPVEDLPSWVIFDLVVRTKDMSQRSRNVYWTVFFYRLAFPWSCFLACFLGIPLATKSERTGILSSIVTAVGIIVAYIVAAEIFLVLGKQGYVNPVIAGLTPTVGFIAYGIDRVVRNQA
;
A
#
# COMPACT_ATOMS: atom_id res chain seq x y z
N MET A 1 46.81 -30.69 -30.37
CA MET A 1 45.56 -31.22 -29.77
C MET A 1 45.53 -31.08 -28.26
N GLN A 2 46.10 -30.03 -27.67
CA GLN A 2 46.16 -29.83 -26.20
C GLN A 2 45.68 -28.45 -25.71
N GLU A 3 45.24 -27.55 -26.58
CA GLU A 3 44.80 -26.19 -26.19
C GLU A 3 43.32 -26.06 -25.85
N ASN A 4 42.46 -27.05 -26.16
CA ASN A 4 41.00 -26.95 -25.95
C ASN A 4 40.51 -27.39 -24.56
N ASN A 5 41.37 -27.82 -23.63
CA ASN A 5 40.96 -28.29 -22.32
C ASN A 5 41.06 -27.26 -21.17
N LEU A 6 41.62 -26.07 -21.42
CA LEU A 6 41.76 -25.04 -20.38
C LEU A 6 40.55 -24.09 -20.31
N ALA A 7 39.80 -23.94 -21.41
CA ALA A 7 38.59 -23.09 -21.45
C ALA A 7 37.39 -23.67 -20.70
N GLY A 8 37.35 -24.99 -20.50
CA GLY A 8 36.20 -25.67 -19.83
C GLY A 8 36.26 -25.68 -18.31
N ARG A 9 37.42 -25.39 -17.70
CA ARG A 9 37.62 -25.48 -16.24
C ARG A 9 37.39 -24.19 -15.49
N GLN A 10 37.35 -23.05 -16.16
CA GLN A 10 37.12 -21.74 -15.52
C GLN A 10 35.64 -21.41 -15.20
N LYS A 11 34.65 -22.19 -15.68
CA LYS A 11 33.23 -21.88 -15.52
C LYS A 11 32.57 -22.38 -14.22
N ARG A 12 33.25 -23.11 -13.34
CA ARG A 12 32.62 -23.78 -12.19
C ARG A 12 32.93 -23.23 -10.80
N VAL A 13 33.74 -22.18 -10.62
CA VAL A 13 34.11 -21.68 -9.26
C VAL A 13 33.36 -20.41 -8.86
N TRP A 14 32.30 -20.04 -9.57
CA TRP A 14 31.74 -18.68 -9.56
C TRP A 14 30.61 -18.42 -8.57
N PHE A 15 30.06 -19.41 -7.86
CA PHE A 15 28.81 -19.16 -7.16
C PHE A 15 28.89 -18.94 -5.65
N TYR A 16 29.93 -19.33 -4.95
CA TYR A 16 29.99 -19.19 -3.50
C TYR A 16 31.42 -19.03 -2.98
N MET A 17 31.70 -17.85 -2.40
CA MET A 17 32.92 -17.54 -1.66
C MET A 17 32.53 -17.16 -0.22
N PRO A 18 32.40 -18.11 0.72
CA PRO A 18 31.74 -17.87 1.99
C PRO A 18 32.38 -16.78 2.83
N THR A 19 33.71 -16.65 2.79
CA THR A 19 34.44 -15.60 3.52
C THR A 19 34.23 -14.22 2.96
N LEU A 20 34.32 -14.05 1.65
CA LEU A 20 34.13 -12.77 0.98
C LEU A 20 32.66 -12.34 1.03
N ASP A 21 31.74 -13.26 0.73
CA ASP A 21 30.31 -12.98 0.77
C ASP A 21 29.84 -12.62 2.18
N GLY A 22 30.35 -13.31 3.20
CA GLY A 22 30.06 -13.02 4.61
C GLY A 22 30.60 -11.66 5.06
N TYR A 23 31.80 -11.29 4.60
CA TYR A 23 32.39 -9.98 4.87
C TYR A 23 31.55 -8.85 4.27
N ILE A 24 31.22 -8.93 2.99
CA ILE A 24 30.41 -7.93 2.28
C ILE A 24 29.01 -7.85 2.89
N PHE A 25 28.38 -8.99 3.20
CA PHE A 25 27.07 -9.04 3.85
C PHE A 25 27.09 -8.32 5.20
N ARG A 26 28.08 -8.61 6.06
CA ARG A 26 28.20 -8.00 7.39
C ARG A 26 28.36 -6.47 7.28
N GLU A 27 29.25 -6.01 6.40
CA GLU A 27 29.51 -4.59 6.21
C GLU A 27 28.29 -3.85 5.69
N PHE A 28 27.55 -4.45 4.76
CA PHE A 28 26.30 -3.90 4.26
C PHE A 28 25.22 -3.87 5.35
N MET A 29 25.03 -4.98 6.08
CA MET A 29 23.98 -5.06 7.11
C MET A 29 24.17 -4.05 8.23
N ILE A 30 25.40 -3.78 8.64
CA ILE A 30 25.70 -2.75 9.65
C ILE A 30 25.24 -1.39 9.16
N LYS A 31 25.64 -0.98 7.96
CA LYS A 31 25.29 0.33 7.38
C LYS A 31 23.79 0.44 7.08
N PHE A 32 23.21 -0.62 6.52
CA PHE A 32 21.78 -0.72 6.27
C PHE A 32 20.96 -0.57 7.56
N SER A 33 21.32 -1.29 8.63
CA SER A 33 20.60 -1.22 9.92
C SER A 33 20.71 0.15 10.57
N ILE A 34 21.88 0.79 10.52
CA ILE A 34 22.06 2.16 11.03
C ILE A 34 21.16 3.13 10.25
N LEU A 35 21.19 3.06 8.93
CA LEU A 35 20.37 3.94 8.06
C LEU A 35 18.88 3.69 8.24
N LEU A 36 18.47 2.42 8.36
CA LEU A 36 17.09 2.05 8.63
C LEU A 36 16.60 2.66 9.95
N LEU A 37 17.41 2.51 11.02
CA LEU A 37 17.09 3.06 12.34
C LEU A 37 17.00 4.60 12.30
N VAL A 38 18.02 5.27 11.75
CA VAL A 38 18.06 6.73 11.68
C VAL A 38 16.88 7.26 10.86
N SER A 39 16.61 6.66 9.68
CA SER A 39 15.47 7.07 8.86
C SER A 39 14.14 6.82 9.57
N THR A 40 13.98 5.71 10.28
CA THR A 40 12.75 5.43 11.05
C THR A 40 12.51 6.48 12.14
N ILE A 41 13.57 6.89 12.86
CA ILE A 41 13.48 7.95 13.88
C ILE A 41 13.11 9.29 13.22
N LEU A 42 13.71 9.64 12.08
CA LEU A 42 13.40 10.88 11.37
C LEU A 42 11.96 10.94 10.87
N PHE A 43 11.45 9.84 10.28
CA PHE A 43 10.07 9.75 9.83
C PHE A 43 9.09 9.82 11.01
N LEU A 44 9.40 9.10 12.11
CA LEU A 44 8.58 9.16 13.33
C LEU A 44 8.56 10.58 13.91
N LEU A 45 9.71 11.29 13.91
CA LEU A 45 9.76 12.67 14.36
C LEU A 45 8.91 13.58 13.47
N SER A 46 8.91 13.38 12.15
CA SER A 46 8.03 14.11 11.22
C SER A 46 6.56 13.87 11.56
N ASP A 47 6.15 12.60 11.74
CA ASP A 47 4.78 12.27 12.13
C ASP A 47 4.38 12.94 13.47
N VAL A 48 5.30 12.96 14.43
CA VAL A 48 5.05 13.64 15.72
C VAL A 48 4.85 15.14 15.53
N LEU A 49 5.68 15.79 14.70
CA LEU A 49 5.54 17.23 14.43
C LEU A 49 4.25 17.57 13.67
N ASP A 50 3.81 16.68 12.80
CA ASP A 50 2.62 16.89 11.97
C ASP A 50 1.32 16.67 12.77
N ASP A 51 1.26 15.57 13.55
CA ASP A 51 -0.01 15.08 14.13
C ASP A 51 -0.15 15.36 15.64
N LEU A 52 0.92 15.70 16.36
CA LEU A 52 0.86 15.86 17.83
C LEU A 52 -0.03 17.04 18.27
N SER A 53 -0.09 18.10 17.46
CA SER A 53 -0.96 19.25 17.73
C SER A 53 -2.43 18.86 17.85
N ASP A 54 -2.89 17.96 16.97
CA ASP A 54 -4.27 17.51 16.94
C ASP A 54 -4.67 16.76 18.23
N PHE A 55 -3.72 16.03 18.83
CA PHE A 55 -3.92 15.36 20.12
C PHE A 55 -3.89 16.34 21.29
N MET A 56 -2.98 17.33 21.24
CA MET A 56 -2.82 18.33 22.32
C MET A 56 -3.99 19.30 22.38
N ASP A 57 -4.53 19.72 21.24
CA ASP A 57 -5.67 20.65 21.15
C ASP A 57 -6.96 20.06 21.74
N ASN A 58 -7.03 18.73 21.86
CA ASN A 58 -8.18 18.00 22.40
C ASN A 58 -7.92 17.34 23.77
N ASP A 59 -6.85 17.73 24.48
CA ASP A 59 -6.48 17.16 25.78
C ASP A 59 -6.40 15.62 25.78
N ALA A 60 -5.96 15.02 24.68
CA ALA A 60 -5.85 13.57 24.56
C ALA A 60 -4.80 13.00 25.51
N SER A 61 -5.09 11.87 26.14
CA SER A 61 -4.15 11.24 27.05
C SER A 61 -2.98 10.57 26.28
N TRP A 62 -1.83 10.45 26.97
CA TRP A 62 -0.65 9.78 26.39
C TRP A 62 -0.93 8.30 26.00
N GLU A 63 -1.93 7.68 26.59
CA GLU A 63 -2.40 6.32 26.26
C GLU A 63 -2.98 6.21 24.83
N LEU A 64 -3.36 7.32 24.22
CA LEU A 64 -3.85 7.37 22.85
C LEU A 64 -2.76 7.69 21.84
N TYR A 65 -1.95 8.75 22.09
CA TYR A 65 -0.98 9.16 21.08
C TYR A 65 0.28 8.30 21.03
N VAL A 66 0.73 7.70 22.13
CA VAL A 66 1.91 6.79 22.09
C VAL A 66 1.63 5.55 21.23
N PRO A 67 0.53 4.78 21.41
CA PRO A 67 0.20 3.69 20.52
C PRO A 67 -0.04 4.14 19.06
N TYR A 68 -0.60 5.34 18.85
CA TYR A 68 -0.78 5.91 17.51
C TYR A 68 0.54 6.00 16.75
N PHE A 69 1.55 6.68 17.31
CA PHE A 69 2.86 6.82 16.66
C PHE A 69 3.58 5.48 16.48
N LEU A 70 3.44 4.54 17.42
CA LEU A 70 3.98 3.19 17.26
C LEU A 70 3.32 2.43 16.09
N LEU A 71 2.02 2.61 15.89
CA LEU A 71 1.29 1.99 14.79
C LEU A 71 1.61 2.60 13.42
N LYS A 72 2.12 3.83 13.36
CA LYS A 72 2.61 4.46 12.12
C LYS A 72 3.95 3.90 11.64
N ILE A 73 4.76 3.34 12.54
CA ILE A 73 6.10 2.82 12.18
C ILE A 73 6.07 1.83 11.01
N PRO A 74 5.20 0.81 10.96
CA PRO A 74 5.15 -0.11 9.81
C PRO A 74 4.80 0.57 8.49
N GLY A 75 3.91 1.55 8.50
CA GLY A 75 3.57 2.37 7.33
C GLY A 75 4.79 3.13 6.79
N ASN A 76 5.58 3.70 7.68
CA ASN A 76 6.81 4.42 7.32
C ASN A 76 7.90 3.48 6.81
N ILE A 77 8.07 2.31 7.42
CA ILE A 77 9.10 1.34 7.03
C ILE A 77 8.97 0.94 5.56
N ARG A 78 7.77 0.81 5.01
CA ARG A 78 7.58 0.48 3.59
C ARG A 78 8.26 1.47 2.64
N PHE A 79 8.30 2.77 3.00
CA PHE A 79 8.98 3.82 2.23
C PHE A 79 10.47 3.92 2.58
N ILE A 80 10.82 3.66 3.83
CA ILE A 80 12.19 3.74 4.32
C ILE A 80 13.06 2.60 3.77
N LEU A 81 12.51 1.39 3.62
CA LEU A 81 13.24 0.21 3.15
C LEU A 81 14.02 0.43 1.84
N PRO A 82 13.40 0.93 0.74
CA PRO A 82 14.14 1.21 -0.49
C PRO A 82 15.23 2.28 -0.29
N ILE A 83 14.95 3.29 0.53
CA ILE A 83 15.87 4.39 0.83
C ILE A 83 17.10 3.87 1.58
N ALA A 84 16.86 3.15 2.68
CA ALA A 84 17.93 2.58 3.50
C ALA A 84 18.76 1.55 2.72
N THR A 85 18.10 0.78 1.84
CA THR A 85 18.76 -0.22 0.99
C THR A 85 19.70 0.44 -0.03
N LEU A 86 19.25 1.51 -0.71
CA LEU A 86 20.11 2.22 -1.68
C LEU A 86 21.27 2.94 -0.98
N LEU A 87 20.98 3.71 0.06
CA LEU A 87 22.00 4.42 0.81
C LEU A 87 23.04 3.46 1.42
N GLY A 88 22.57 2.36 2.01
CA GLY A 88 23.42 1.31 2.58
C GLY A 88 24.30 0.65 1.51
N CYS A 89 23.74 0.34 0.34
CA CYS A 89 24.47 -0.21 -0.79
C CYS A 89 25.57 0.75 -1.27
N MET A 90 25.19 2.00 -1.54
CA MET A 90 26.14 2.99 -2.04
C MET A 90 27.21 3.34 -1.01
N TRP A 91 26.88 3.45 0.27
CA TRP A 91 27.85 3.66 1.33
C TRP A 91 28.84 2.50 1.43
N THR A 92 28.35 1.26 1.40
CA THR A 92 29.19 0.07 1.48
C THR A 92 30.16 -0.01 0.29
N MET A 93 29.63 0.12 -0.93
CA MET A 93 30.44 0.05 -2.13
C MET A 93 31.43 1.22 -2.24
N ALA A 94 31.04 2.43 -1.82
CA ALA A 94 31.93 3.58 -1.77
C ALA A 94 33.07 3.41 -0.74
N THR A 95 32.78 2.79 0.41
CA THR A 95 33.81 2.44 1.42
C THR A 95 34.82 1.44 0.83
N PHE A 96 34.33 0.38 0.18
CA PHE A 96 35.20 -0.61 -0.47
C PHE A 96 36.02 0.00 -1.62
N GLY A 97 35.43 0.93 -2.38
CA GLY A 97 36.15 1.68 -3.40
C GLY A 97 37.28 2.54 -2.82
N LYS A 98 36.98 3.32 -1.76
CA LYS A 98 37.96 4.16 -1.06
C LYS A 98 39.14 3.34 -0.50
N ASN A 99 38.86 2.17 0.02
CA ASN A 99 39.88 1.26 0.55
C ASN A 99 40.58 0.43 -0.52
N MET A 100 40.29 0.67 -1.82
CA MET A 100 40.81 -0.10 -2.96
C MET A 100 40.42 -1.60 -2.94
N GLU A 101 39.50 -2.01 -2.10
CA GLU A 101 39.04 -3.40 -1.98
C GLU A 101 38.34 -3.88 -3.25
N VAL A 102 37.45 -3.03 -3.83
CA VAL A 102 36.79 -3.34 -5.13
C VAL A 102 37.85 -3.49 -6.24
N THR A 103 38.85 -2.63 -6.27
CA THR A 103 39.93 -2.68 -7.24
C THR A 103 40.76 -3.96 -7.11
N ALA A 104 41.10 -4.38 -5.88
CA ALA A 104 41.79 -5.64 -5.59
C ALA A 104 40.97 -6.86 -6.02
N MET A 105 39.65 -6.89 -5.69
CA MET A 105 38.75 -7.96 -6.12
C MET A 105 38.65 -8.05 -7.65
N ARG A 106 38.55 -6.91 -8.33
CA ARG A 106 38.49 -6.88 -9.79
C ARG A 106 39.83 -7.31 -10.43
N ALA A 107 40.99 -6.92 -9.88
CA ALA A 107 42.29 -7.36 -10.32
C ALA A 107 42.49 -8.88 -10.21
N SER A 108 41.81 -9.52 -9.23
CA SER A 108 41.79 -11.00 -9.11
C SER A 108 40.79 -11.69 -10.05
N GLY A 109 40.12 -10.93 -10.96
CA GLY A 109 39.18 -11.47 -11.94
C GLY A 109 37.73 -11.58 -11.46
N VAL A 110 37.40 -11.05 -10.29
CA VAL A 110 36.02 -11.06 -9.77
C VAL A 110 35.23 -9.91 -10.43
N SER A 111 34.08 -10.22 -11.04
CA SER A 111 33.24 -9.19 -11.66
C SER A 111 32.56 -8.29 -10.60
N LEU A 112 32.24 -7.06 -10.96
CA LEU A 112 31.61 -6.09 -10.07
C LEU A 112 30.30 -6.61 -9.45
N PHE A 113 29.46 -7.30 -10.25
CA PHE A 113 28.21 -7.90 -9.75
C PHE A 113 28.47 -9.06 -8.79
N ARG A 114 29.54 -9.80 -8.98
CA ARG A 114 29.94 -10.85 -8.06
C ARG A 114 30.39 -10.27 -6.71
N CYS A 115 31.07 -9.11 -6.72
CA CYS A 115 31.36 -8.36 -5.49
C CYS A 115 30.09 -7.89 -4.80
N GLY A 116 29.05 -7.52 -5.55
CA GLY A 116 27.78 -7.06 -5.00
C GLY A 116 26.72 -8.15 -4.78
N TYR A 117 27.04 -9.44 -5.00
CA TYR A 117 26.06 -10.53 -4.96
C TYR A 117 25.31 -10.63 -3.62
N SER A 118 26.04 -10.55 -2.51
CA SER A 118 25.44 -10.59 -1.17
C SER A 118 24.47 -9.41 -0.93
N ILE A 119 24.81 -8.22 -1.45
CA ILE A 119 23.96 -7.02 -1.39
C ILE A 119 22.69 -7.21 -2.22
N LEU A 120 22.81 -7.79 -3.44
CA LEU A 120 21.65 -8.08 -4.29
C LEU A 120 20.70 -9.11 -3.65
N LEU A 121 21.24 -10.13 -2.98
CA LEU A 121 20.42 -11.07 -2.21
C LEU A 121 19.63 -10.38 -1.08
N VAL A 122 20.28 -9.50 -0.32
CA VAL A 122 19.57 -8.72 0.70
C VAL A 122 18.53 -7.82 0.06
N GLY A 123 18.83 -7.17 -1.07
CA GLY A 123 17.88 -6.38 -1.84
C GLY A 123 16.64 -7.19 -2.28
N LEU A 124 16.84 -8.44 -2.65
CA LEU A 124 15.73 -9.35 -2.96
C LEU A 124 14.92 -9.74 -1.71
N ILE A 125 15.58 -10.06 -0.61
CA ILE A 125 14.92 -10.36 0.67
C ILE A 125 14.12 -9.15 1.16
N THR A 126 14.71 -7.95 1.14
CA THR A 126 14.01 -6.72 1.54
C THR A 126 12.83 -6.40 0.63
N THR A 127 12.85 -6.78 -0.65
CA THR A 127 11.70 -6.69 -1.54
C THR A 127 10.53 -7.56 -1.02
N PHE A 128 10.77 -8.82 -0.68
CA PHE A 128 9.73 -9.70 -0.12
C PHE A 128 9.23 -9.21 1.24
N VAL A 129 10.14 -8.73 2.10
CA VAL A 129 9.76 -8.10 3.37
C VAL A 129 8.85 -6.89 3.12
N ASN A 130 9.18 -6.04 2.15
CA ASN A 130 8.37 -4.87 1.80
C ASN A 130 6.98 -5.28 1.26
N ILE A 131 6.89 -6.33 0.43
CA ILE A 131 5.60 -6.88 -0.04
C ILE A 131 4.76 -7.31 1.17
N TRP A 132 5.36 -8.05 2.10
CA TRP A 132 4.66 -8.51 3.31
C TRP A 132 4.19 -7.34 4.19
N PHE A 133 5.01 -6.31 4.38
CA PHE A 133 4.59 -5.09 5.08
C PHE A 133 3.42 -4.41 4.38
N ASN A 134 3.53 -4.21 3.07
CA ASN A 134 2.55 -3.47 2.28
C ASN A 134 1.19 -4.16 2.19
N GLU A 135 1.16 -5.50 2.15
CA GLU A 135 -0.08 -6.26 1.98
C GLU A 135 -0.67 -6.76 3.32
N GLY A 136 0.16 -7.06 4.30
CA GLY A 136 -0.29 -7.67 5.55
C GLY A 136 -0.35 -6.70 6.73
N LEU A 137 0.78 -6.10 7.07
CA LEU A 137 0.91 -5.36 8.32
C LEU A 137 0.37 -3.92 8.22
N VAL A 138 0.71 -3.21 7.14
CA VAL A 138 0.37 -1.79 6.97
C VAL A 138 -1.14 -1.54 6.97
N PRO A 139 -1.98 -2.27 6.21
CA PRO A 139 -3.42 -2.03 6.23
C PRO A 139 -4.07 -2.20 7.61
N TYR A 140 -3.50 -3.09 8.42
CA TYR A 140 -3.98 -3.33 9.78
C TYR A 140 -3.54 -2.23 10.75
N THR A 141 -2.26 -1.83 10.71
CA THR A 141 -1.71 -0.80 11.60
C THR A 141 -2.22 0.58 11.26
N GLU A 142 -2.35 0.94 9.99
CA GLU A 142 -2.91 2.22 9.54
C GLU A 142 -4.38 2.37 9.93
N ARG A 143 -5.17 1.29 9.83
CA ARG A 143 -6.55 1.28 10.30
C ARG A 143 -6.66 1.58 11.80
N ARG A 144 -5.81 0.94 12.61
CA ARG A 144 -5.81 1.18 14.07
C ARG A 144 -5.31 2.57 14.41
N ALA A 145 -4.27 3.04 13.72
CA ALA A 145 -3.77 4.41 13.88
C ALA A 145 -4.85 5.44 13.54
N GLY A 146 -5.56 5.28 12.42
CA GLY A 146 -6.67 6.15 12.04
C GLY A 146 -7.78 6.22 13.10
N ASN A 147 -8.13 5.07 13.70
CA ASN A 147 -9.11 5.04 14.78
C ASN A 147 -8.61 5.80 16.03
N LEU A 148 -7.35 5.62 16.43
CA LEU A 148 -6.77 6.35 17.56
C LEU A 148 -6.68 7.86 17.29
N MET A 149 -6.35 8.25 16.05
CA MET A 149 -6.34 9.64 15.63
C MET A 149 -7.72 10.27 15.73
N ALA A 150 -8.75 9.60 15.22
CA ALA A 150 -10.14 10.07 15.29
C ALA A 150 -10.63 10.24 16.74
N ILE A 151 -10.22 9.32 17.65
CA ILE A 151 -10.52 9.45 19.08
C ILE A 151 -9.74 10.63 19.70
N GLY A 152 -8.45 10.73 19.39
CA GLY A 152 -7.54 11.73 19.95
C GLY A 152 -7.82 13.15 19.47
N SER A 153 -8.17 13.33 18.18
CA SER A 153 -8.54 14.64 17.61
C SER A 153 -9.92 15.13 18.05
N GLY A 154 -10.63 14.37 18.87
CA GLY A 154 -11.97 14.74 19.35
C GLY A 154 -13.07 14.65 18.28
N ASP A 155 -12.74 14.19 17.08
CA ASP A 155 -13.71 14.05 16.00
C ASP A 155 -14.83 13.07 16.38
N ILE A 156 -14.52 12.04 17.19
CA ILE A 156 -15.54 11.15 17.77
C ILE A 156 -16.34 11.83 18.89
N LYS A 157 -15.77 12.78 19.62
CA LYS A 157 -16.56 13.59 20.58
C LYS A 157 -17.54 14.53 19.90
N LYS A 158 -17.25 14.97 18.68
CA LYS A 158 -18.14 15.77 17.81
C LYS A 158 -19.09 14.93 16.98
N MET A 159 -18.71 13.69 16.67
CA MET A 159 -19.58 12.72 16.03
C MET A 159 -20.31 11.93 17.12
N THR A 160 -21.43 12.45 17.59
CA THR A 160 -22.43 11.63 18.26
C THR A 160 -22.75 10.47 17.32
N ILE A 161 -22.90 9.26 17.86
CA ILE A 161 -23.18 8.02 17.09
C ILE A 161 -24.32 8.23 16.06
N GLU A 162 -25.20 9.18 16.30
CA GLU A 162 -26.30 9.59 15.40
C GLU A 162 -25.84 10.24 14.09
N ASP A 163 -24.63 10.83 14.00
CA ASP A 163 -24.18 11.57 12.84
C ASP A 163 -23.26 10.77 11.88
N GLN A 164 -22.80 9.59 12.26
CA GLN A 164 -22.01 8.70 11.40
C GLN A 164 -22.88 7.90 10.41
N LYS A 165 -23.66 8.60 9.61
CA LYS A 165 -24.39 7.99 8.49
C LYS A 165 -23.45 7.76 7.32
N LEU A 166 -23.01 6.52 7.19
CA LEU A 166 -22.22 6.13 6.03
C LEU A 166 -23.14 5.91 4.84
N THR A 167 -22.79 6.55 3.74
CA THR A 167 -23.53 6.43 2.50
C THR A 167 -22.67 5.64 1.50
N TYR A 168 -23.18 4.49 1.11
CA TYR A 168 -22.62 3.68 0.04
C TYR A 168 -23.55 3.71 -1.16
N ARG A 169 -23.05 4.07 -2.33
CA ARG A 169 -23.80 3.97 -3.58
C ARG A 169 -23.32 2.80 -4.39
N SER A 170 -24.22 1.91 -4.74
CA SER A 170 -23.97 0.76 -5.60
C SER A 170 -23.32 1.20 -6.94
N PRO A 171 -22.39 0.41 -7.50
CA PRO A 171 -21.74 0.71 -8.78
C PRO A 171 -22.71 0.88 -9.94
N ASP A 172 -23.84 0.18 -9.93
CA ASP A 172 -24.93 0.30 -10.91
C ASP A 172 -25.77 1.60 -10.74
N LYS A 173 -25.46 2.40 -9.68
CA LYS A 173 -26.15 3.62 -9.28
C LYS A 173 -27.65 3.44 -8.94
N ARG A 174 -28.11 2.19 -8.85
CA ARG A 174 -29.51 1.87 -8.56
C ARG A 174 -29.83 1.79 -7.09
N ARG A 175 -28.83 1.62 -6.23
CA ARG A 175 -29.02 1.48 -4.79
C ARG A 175 -28.10 2.43 -4.03
N THR A 176 -28.66 3.03 -2.98
CA THR A 176 -27.87 3.81 -2.02
C THR A 176 -28.17 3.27 -0.64
N TRP A 177 -27.13 2.77 0.00
CA TRP A 177 -27.16 2.29 1.37
C TRP A 177 -26.76 3.43 2.30
N LEU A 178 -27.58 3.66 3.33
CA LEU A 178 -27.27 4.54 4.44
C LEU A 178 -27.32 3.68 5.70
N PHE A 179 -26.25 3.66 6.44
CA PHE A 179 -26.18 2.90 7.68
C PHE A 179 -25.22 3.57 8.66
N GLN A 180 -25.41 3.26 9.92
CA GLN A 180 -24.58 3.68 11.02
C GLN A 180 -23.61 2.55 11.35
N LEU A 181 -22.30 2.85 11.41
CA LEU A 181 -21.31 1.84 11.81
C LEU A 181 -21.24 1.73 13.32
N PRO A 182 -21.25 0.52 13.89
CA PRO A 182 -20.93 0.31 15.30
C PRO A 182 -19.43 0.60 15.56
N GLU A 183 -19.12 1.15 16.73
CA GLU A 183 -17.78 1.54 17.18
C GLU A 183 -16.77 0.39 17.19
N GLU A 184 -17.19 -0.85 17.35
CA GLU A 184 -16.34 -2.05 17.27
C GLU A 184 -17.09 -3.18 16.58
N SER A 185 -16.82 -3.39 15.29
CA SER A 185 -17.16 -4.65 14.64
C SER A 185 -15.86 -5.40 14.32
N ASP A 186 -15.61 -6.52 14.99
CA ASP A 186 -14.68 -7.53 14.56
C ASP A 186 -15.10 -8.06 13.17
N GLY A 187 -14.66 -7.38 12.10
CA GLY A 187 -14.66 -7.91 10.74
C GLY A 187 -16.00 -8.26 10.08
N ALA A 188 -17.06 -8.41 10.83
CA ALA A 188 -18.41 -8.59 10.31
C ALA A 188 -19.15 -7.26 10.41
N LEU A 189 -19.64 -6.73 9.30
CA LEU A 189 -20.73 -5.76 9.32
C LEU A 189 -21.99 -6.47 9.86
N GLY A 190 -21.90 -6.93 11.11
CA GLY A 190 -23.06 -7.16 11.89
C GLY A 190 -23.55 -5.78 12.32
N VAL A 191 -24.65 -5.34 11.79
CA VAL A 191 -25.35 -4.12 12.21
C VAL A 191 -25.92 -4.30 13.63
N VAL A 192 -25.49 -5.34 14.32
CA VAL A 192 -25.78 -5.59 15.72
C VAL A 192 -24.49 -5.40 16.49
N ALA A 193 -24.36 -4.27 17.19
CA ALA A 193 -23.32 -4.10 18.19
C ALA A 193 -23.42 -5.19 19.25
N LYS A 194 -22.29 -5.61 19.83
CA LYS A 194 -22.26 -6.49 21.02
C LYS A 194 -23.10 -5.97 22.19
N ASP A 195 -23.46 -4.70 22.19
CA ASP A 195 -24.17 -3.99 23.25
C ASP A 195 -25.71 -3.94 23.07
N GLY A 196 -26.27 -4.61 22.06
CA GLY A 196 -27.72 -4.58 21.79
C GLY A 196 -28.24 -3.24 21.29
N LYS A 197 -27.38 -2.27 20.93
CA LYS A 197 -27.79 -1.01 20.32
C LYS A 197 -28.34 -1.25 18.93
N GLN A 198 -29.49 -0.68 18.63
CA GLN A 198 -30.18 -0.77 17.34
C GLN A 198 -29.66 0.32 16.42
N TYR A 199 -29.41 -0.03 15.15
CA TYR A 199 -28.93 0.89 14.13
C TYR A 199 -29.94 0.95 13.00
N ASP A 200 -30.28 2.15 12.56
CA ASP A 200 -31.14 2.34 11.42
C ASP A 200 -30.37 2.13 10.12
N VAL A 201 -30.82 1.17 9.31
CA VAL A 201 -30.30 0.92 7.97
C VAL A 201 -31.36 1.32 6.95
N SER A 202 -30.99 2.22 6.02
CA SER A 202 -31.87 2.60 4.92
C SER A 202 -31.22 2.22 3.59
N VAL A 203 -32.00 1.55 2.73
CA VAL A 203 -31.59 1.17 1.38
C VAL A 203 -32.55 1.81 0.37
N LYS A 204 -32.07 2.79 -0.36
CA LYS A 204 -32.84 3.51 -1.39
C LYS A 204 -32.61 2.88 -2.75
N PHE A 205 -33.68 2.51 -3.42
CA PHE A 205 -33.66 1.97 -4.78
C PHE A 205 -34.11 3.05 -5.77
N TYR A 206 -33.33 3.19 -6.84
CA TYR A 206 -33.58 4.16 -7.90
C TYR A 206 -33.92 3.47 -9.20
N ARG A 207 -34.83 4.07 -9.97
CA ARG A 207 -35.13 3.66 -11.35
C ARG A 207 -33.99 4.07 -12.30
N ASN A 208 -34.08 3.65 -13.55
CA ASN A 208 -33.07 4.00 -14.58
C ASN A 208 -33.04 5.51 -14.90
N ASP A 209 -34.11 6.22 -14.65
CA ASP A 209 -34.26 7.67 -14.82
C ASP A 209 -33.68 8.47 -13.61
N GLY A 210 -33.23 7.77 -12.56
CA GLY A 210 -32.70 8.40 -11.35
C GLY A 210 -33.75 8.77 -10.32
N THR A 211 -35.05 8.50 -10.57
CA THR A 211 -36.13 8.74 -9.60
C THR A 211 -36.13 7.65 -8.51
N LEU A 212 -36.55 8.03 -7.29
CA LEU A 212 -36.66 7.10 -6.17
C LEU A 212 -37.81 6.14 -6.40
N GLU A 213 -37.54 4.84 -6.34
CA GLU A 213 -38.54 3.78 -6.51
C GLU A 213 -39.10 3.32 -5.18
N LYS A 214 -38.19 2.93 -4.28
CA LYS A 214 -38.54 2.44 -2.94
C LYS A 214 -37.45 2.78 -1.93
N ASP A 215 -37.84 2.99 -0.69
CA ASP A 215 -36.95 3.17 0.46
C ASP A 215 -37.27 2.09 1.50
N LEU A 216 -36.25 1.32 1.82
CA LEU A 216 -36.28 0.26 2.81
C LEU A 216 -35.54 0.76 4.04
N THR A 217 -36.29 1.06 5.13
CA THR A 217 -35.67 1.46 6.40
C THR A 217 -35.91 0.38 7.43
N ALA A 218 -34.85 -0.18 7.98
CA ALA A 218 -34.92 -1.25 8.99
C ALA A 218 -34.11 -0.89 10.21
N LYS A 219 -34.55 -1.36 11.39
CA LYS A 219 -33.77 -1.20 12.62
C LYS A 219 -32.51 -2.06 12.64
N ASN A 220 -32.60 -3.27 12.08
CA ASN A 220 -31.47 -4.20 11.99
C ASN A 220 -31.35 -4.79 10.59
N ALA A 221 -30.11 -5.01 10.12
CA ALA A 221 -29.81 -5.76 8.92
C ALA A 221 -28.68 -6.74 9.18
N ILE A 222 -28.90 -8.02 8.87
CA ILE A 222 -27.93 -9.10 9.06
C ILE A 222 -27.64 -9.72 7.68
N TYR A 223 -26.36 -9.87 7.33
CA TYR A 223 -25.97 -10.55 6.10
C TYR A 223 -25.60 -12.02 6.36
N LYS A 224 -26.09 -12.91 5.51
CA LYS A 224 -25.68 -14.31 5.47
C LYS A 224 -25.31 -14.71 4.07
N ASP A 225 -24.11 -15.24 3.86
CA ASP A 225 -23.54 -15.57 2.55
C ASP A 225 -24.44 -16.44 1.64
N SER A 226 -25.24 -17.32 2.24
CA SER A 226 -26.13 -18.22 1.50
C SER A 226 -27.50 -17.63 1.15
N ILE A 227 -27.91 -16.54 1.80
CA ILE A 227 -29.28 -16.00 1.75
C ILE A 227 -29.30 -14.56 1.22
N GLY A 228 -28.30 -13.73 1.58
CA GLY A 228 -28.27 -12.31 1.34
C GLY A 228 -28.58 -11.50 2.61
N TRP A 229 -29.16 -10.31 2.44
CA TRP A 229 -29.49 -9.40 3.54
C TRP A 229 -30.83 -9.76 4.18
N ILE A 230 -30.86 -9.87 5.48
CA ILE A 230 -32.05 -10.11 6.30
C ILE A 230 -32.30 -8.83 7.11
N PHE A 231 -33.43 -8.18 6.84
CA PHE A 231 -33.86 -6.99 7.55
C PHE A 231 -34.90 -7.36 8.61
N GLU A 232 -34.78 -6.77 9.79
CA GLU A 232 -35.75 -6.91 10.90
C GLU A 232 -36.40 -5.55 11.18
N ASP A 233 -37.69 -5.57 11.47
CA ASP A 233 -38.53 -4.37 11.66
C ASP A 233 -38.44 -3.40 10.46
N LEU A 234 -38.64 -3.94 9.26
CA LEU A 234 -38.51 -3.19 8.01
C LEU A 234 -39.74 -2.32 7.75
N SER A 235 -39.53 -1.06 7.43
CA SER A 235 -40.50 -0.12 6.88
C SER A 235 -40.23 0.10 5.40
N VAL A 236 -41.17 -0.24 4.54
CA VAL A 236 -41.08 -0.09 3.08
C VAL A 236 -41.92 1.08 2.63
N SER A 237 -41.31 2.09 2.05
CA SER A 237 -41.99 3.21 1.38
C SER A 237 -41.81 3.09 -0.12
N GLU A 238 -42.91 2.98 -0.88
CA GLU A 238 -42.89 2.96 -2.33
C GLU A 238 -43.24 4.35 -2.89
N TYR A 239 -42.52 4.78 -3.91
CA TYR A 239 -42.75 6.09 -4.52
C TYR A 239 -43.42 5.93 -5.89
N SER A 240 -44.26 6.92 -6.24
CA SER A 240 -44.90 7.01 -7.55
C SER A 240 -43.86 7.08 -8.69
N SER A 241 -44.32 6.90 -9.92
CA SER A 241 -43.46 7.06 -11.11
C SER A 241 -42.74 8.41 -11.16
N ASP A 242 -43.35 9.43 -10.60
CA ASP A 242 -42.80 10.81 -10.57
C ASP A 242 -41.85 11.03 -9.38
N GLY A 243 -41.68 10.07 -8.48
CA GLY A 243 -40.80 10.15 -7.29
C GLY A 243 -41.27 11.13 -6.21
N LEU A 244 -42.42 11.79 -6.39
CA LEU A 244 -42.89 12.88 -5.53
C LEU A 244 -43.82 12.41 -4.39
N PHE A 245 -44.53 11.31 -4.59
CA PHE A 245 -45.50 10.83 -3.61
C PHE A 245 -45.12 9.45 -3.11
N ALA A 246 -44.97 9.33 -1.77
CA ALA A 246 -44.77 8.04 -1.11
C ALA A 246 -46.13 7.44 -0.75
N LYS A 247 -46.28 6.14 -1.03
CA LYS A 247 -47.39 5.36 -0.47
C LYS A 247 -47.18 5.20 1.05
N PRO A 248 -48.27 4.96 1.84
CA PRO A 248 -48.13 4.69 3.27
C PRO A 248 -47.12 3.58 3.53
N ALA A 249 -46.20 3.81 4.46
CA ALA A 249 -45.15 2.88 4.78
C ALA A 249 -45.74 1.53 5.28
N LYS A 250 -45.35 0.44 4.66
CA LYS A 250 -45.72 -0.91 5.04
C LYS A 250 -44.69 -1.49 5.99
N LYS A 251 -45.07 -1.84 7.20
CA LYS A 251 -44.18 -2.51 8.17
C LYS A 251 -44.17 -4.01 7.94
N ILE A 252 -42.99 -4.57 7.87
CA ILE A 252 -42.74 -6.02 7.66
C ILE A 252 -41.79 -6.46 8.78
N PRO A 253 -42.17 -7.43 9.64
CA PRO A 253 -41.34 -7.86 10.76
C PRO A 253 -39.99 -8.42 10.33
N ARG A 254 -39.96 -9.14 9.19
CA ARG A 254 -38.76 -9.73 8.65
C ARG A 254 -38.82 -9.79 7.12
N PHE A 255 -37.79 -9.29 6.47
CA PHE A 255 -37.69 -9.29 5.02
C PHE A 255 -36.30 -9.78 4.57
N VAL A 256 -36.27 -10.62 3.57
CA VAL A 256 -35.01 -11.13 3.00
C VAL A 256 -34.81 -10.52 1.63
N LEU A 257 -33.75 -9.75 1.49
CA LEU A 257 -33.29 -9.22 0.21
C LEU A 257 -32.27 -10.21 -0.37
N SER A 258 -32.70 -10.94 -1.42
CA SER A 258 -31.88 -11.97 -2.03
C SER A 258 -30.58 -11.38 -2.60
N GLY A 259 -29.48 -12.13 -2.56
CA GLY A 259 -28.20 -11.77 -3.20
C GLY A 259 -28.30 -11.56 -4.72
N LYS A 260 -29.42 -11.95 -5.36
CA LYS A 260 -29.72 -11.63 -6.77
C LYS A 260 -30.27 -10.20 -6.93
N GLU A 261 -30.94 -9.68 -5.91
CA GLU A 261 -31.52 -8.33 -5.90
C GLU A 261 -30.56 -7.29 -5.31
N ALA A 262 -29.68 -7.72 -4.39
CA ALA A 262 -28.60 -6.91 -3.84
C ALA A 262 -27.33 -7.74 -3.82
N THR A 263 -26.43 -7.43 -4.73
CA THR A 263 -25.13 -8.12 -4.89
C THR A 263 -24.06 -7.62 -3.93
N GLU A 264 -24.35 -6.53 -3.24
CA GLU A 264 -23.43 -5.89 -2.30
C GLU A 264 -23.28 -6.70 -1.03
N THR A 265 -22.07 -7.06 -0.70
CA THR A 265 -21.71 -7.71 0.56
C THR A 265 -21.33 -6.65 1.61
N PRO A 266 -21.38 -6.96 2.92
CA PRO A 266 -20.85 -6.11 3.96
C PRO A 266 -19.40 -5.68 3.70
N VAL A 267 -18.61 -6.59 3.15
CA VAL A 267 -17.19 -6.37 2.83
C VAL A 267 -17.04 -5.32 1.72
N ASP A 268 -17.86 -5.38 0.67
CA ASP A 268 -17.84 -4.41 -0.43
C ASP A 268 -18.18 -3.01 0.07
N ILE A 269 -19.16 -2.92 0.95
CA ILE A 269 -19.57 -1.66 1.56
C ILE A 269 -18.45 -1.11 2.45
N GLN A 270 -17.85 -1.93 3.30
CA GLN A 270 -16.76 -1.54 4.19
C GLN A 270 -15.52 -1.04 3.41
N TYR A 271 -15.18 -1.69 2.31
CA TYR A 271 -14.01 -1.31 1.50
C TYR A 271 -14.26 -0.09 0.62
N SER A 272 -15.50 0.15 0.19
CA SER A 272 -15.81 1.33 -0.65
C SER A 272 -15.76 2.66 0.10
N ILE A 273 -15.77 2.61 1.43
CA ILE A 273 -15.67 3.80 2.29
C ILE A 273 -14.22 4.23 2.49
N LYS A 274 -13.27 3.30 2.32
CA LYS A 274 -11.84 3.56 2.51
C LYS A 274 -11.21 4.14 1.25
N PRO A 275 -10.18 4.99 1.41
CA PRO A 275 -9.30 5.34 0.31
C PRO A 275 -8.74 4.08 -0.35
N VAL A 276 -8.68 4.08 -1.68
CA VAL A 276 -8.20 2.90 -2.45
C VAL A 276 -6.75 2.55 -2.07
N GLU A 277 -6.00 3.57 -1.65
CA GLU A 277 -4.62 3.47 -1.20
C GLU A 277 -4.44 2.62 0.07
N ASP A 278 -5.48 2.50 0.89
CA ASP A 278 -5.45 1.74 2.15
C ASP A 278 -5.93 0.30 1.98
N LEU A 279 -6.45 -0.05 0.79
CA LEU A 279 -6.95 -1.39 0.52
C LEU A 279 -5.81 -2.35 0.16
N PRO A 280 -5.78 -3.59 0.70
CA PRO A 280 -4.87 -4.63 0.23
C PRO A 280 -5.07 -4.93 -1.27
N SER A 281 -3.99 -5.29 -1.96
CA SER A 281 -4.04 -5.54 -3.42
C SER A 281 -5.04 -6.63 -3.82
N TRP A 282 -5.18 -7.68 -3.01
CA TRP A 282 -6.15 -8.75 -3.27
C TRP A 282 -7.60 -8.26 -3.21
N VAL A 283 -7.91 -7.29 -2.31
CA VAL A 283 -9.24 -6.66 -2.22
C VAL A 283 -9.50 -5.81 -3.45
N ILE A 284 -8.51 -5.00 -3.86
CA ILE A 284 -8.62 -4.17 -5.07
C ILE A 284 -8.91 -5.04 -6.29
N PHE A 285 -8.18 -6.14 -6.44
CA PHE A 285 -8.38 -7.07 -7.54
C PHE A 285 -9.79 -7.68 -7.53
N ASP A 286 -10.23 -8.18 -6.38
CA ASP A 286 -11.56 -8.80 -6.22
C ASP A 286 -12.68 -7.79 -6.52
N LEU A 287 -12.61 -6.56 -5.98
CA LEU A 287 -13.57 -5.50 -6.26
C LEU A 287 -13.69 -5.18 -7.75
N VAL A 288 -12.57 -5.02 -8.45
CA VAL A 288 -12.61 -4.66 -9.89
C VAL A 288 -13.11 -5.80 -10.76
N VAL A 289 -12.79 -7.05 -10.40
CA VAL A 289 -13.25 -8.24 -11.15
C VAL A 289 -14.75 -8.50 -10.94
N ARG A 290 -15.24 -8.35 -9.71
CA ARG A 290 -16.66 -8.58 -9.40
C ARG A 290 -17.56 -7.47 -9.90
N THR A 291 -17.09 -6.20 -9.84
CA THR A 291 -17.92 -5.04 -10.17
C THR A 291 -17.79 -4.69 -11.65
N LYS A 292 -18.56 -5.41 -12.51
CA LYS A 292 -18.54 -5.19 -13.97
C LYS A 292 -19.02 -3.79 -14.40
N ASP A 293 -19.93 -3.18 -13.64
CA ASP A 293 -20.58 -1.89 -13.95
C ASP A 293 -19.86 -0.70 -13.30
N MET A 294 -18.62 -0.90 -12.85
CA MET A 294 -17.79 0.19 -12.32
C MET A 294 -17.50 1.24 -13.40
N SER A 295 -17.58 2.53 -13.02
CA SER A 295 -17.23 3.61 -13.95
C SER A 295 -15.78 3.47 -14.43
N GLN A 296 -15.52 3.82 -15.69
CA GLN A 296 -14.16 3.75 -16.24
C GLN A 296 -13.14 4.54 -15.40
N ARG A 297 -13.55 5.69 -14.87
CA ARG A 297 -12.69 6.51 -13.99
C ARG A 297 -12.33 5.77 -12.69
N SER A 298 -13.31 5.16 -12.02
CA SER A 298 -13.06 4.38 -10.80
C SER A 298 -12.18 3.15 -11.11
N ARG A 299 -12.46 2.45 -12.20
CA ARG A 299 -11.66 1.30 -12.65
C ARG A 299 -10.20 1.67 -12.89
N ASN A 300 -9.95 2.84 -13.50
CA ASN A 300 -8.59 3.33 -13.70
C ASN A 300 -7.88 3.61 -12.37
N VAL A 301 -8.57 4.21 -11.39
CA VAL A 301 -8.00 4.46 -10.05
C VAL A 301 -7.59 3.14 -9.38
N TYR A 302 -8.52 2.18 -9.31
CA TYR A 302 -8.25 0.89 -8.65
C TYR A 302 -7.12 0.11 -9.33
N TRP A 303 -7.13 0.00 -10.67
CA TRP A 303 -6.05 -0.69 -11.38
C TRP A 303 -4.70 0.02 -11.27
N THR A 304 -4.67 1.35 -11.30
CA THR A 304 -3.42 2.11 -11.16
C THR A 304 -2.79 1.88 -9.79
N VAL A 305 -3.60 1.95 -8.73
CA VAL A 305 -3.12 1.69 -7.35
C VAL A 305 -2.66 0.24 -7.21
N PHE A 306 -3.39 -0.73 -7.78
CA PHE A 306 -3.01 -2.14 -7.78
C PHE A 306 -1.62 -2.37 -8.39
N PHE A 307 -1.39 -1.89 -9.61
CA PHE A 307 -0.10 -2.06 -10.29
C PHE A 307 1.03 -1.28 -9.62
N TYR A 308 0.74 -0.08 -9.08
CA TYR A 308 1.70 0.68 -8.29
C TYR A 308 2.14 -0.09 -7.04
N ARG A 309 1.20 -0.66 -6.28
CA ARG A 309 1.50 -1.46 -5.08
C ARG A 309 2.29 -2.72 -5.38
N LEU A 310 2.03 -3.35 -6.53
CA LEU A 310 2.80 -4.51 -6.98
C LEU A 310 4.23 -4.13 -7.39
N ALA A 311 4.40 -2.97 -8.02
CA ALA A 311 5.69 -2.49 -8.54
C ALA A 311 6.57 -1.86 -7.46
N PHE A 312 5.98 -1.12 -6.51
CA PHE A 312 6.71 -0.33 -5.52
C PHE A 312 7.72 -1.14 -4.68
N PRO A 313 7.41 -2.33 -4.15
CA PRO A 313 8.38 -3.10 -3.36
C PRO A 313 9.64 -3.50 -4.12
N TRP A 314 9.57 -3.65 -5.44
CA TRP A 314 10.73 -3.96 -6.29
C TRP A 314 11.77 -2.85 -6.29
N SER A 315 11.41 -1.65 -5.82
CA SER A 315 12.35 -0.56 -5.61
C SER A 315 13.50 -0.91 -4.65
N CYS A 316 13.29 -1.84 -3.69
CA CYS A 316 14.35 -2.33 -2.81
C CYS A 316 15.43 -3.09 -3.59
N PHE A 317 15.02 -4.03 -4.46
CA PHE A 317 15.95 -4.74 -5.33
C PHE A 317 16.64 -3.81 -6.31
N LEU A 318 15.87 -2.92 -6.93
CA LEU A 318 16.34 -1.91 -7.86
C LEU A 318 17.38 -1.00 -7.20
N ALA A 319 17.19 -0.64 -5.95
CA ALA A 319 18.12 0.16 -5.17
C ALA A 319 19.50 -0.47 -5.10
N CYS A 320 19.59 -1.78 -4.81
CA CYS A 320 20.86 -2.50 -4.83
C CYS A 320 21.42 -2.62 -6.25
N PHE A 321 20.58 -2.94 -7.23
CA PHE A 321 20.97 -3.14 -8.60
C PHE A 321 21.58 -1.88 -9.23
N LEU A 322 21.02 -0.71 -8.94
CA LEU A 322 21.56 0.60 -9.36
C LEU A 322 22.71 1.06 -8.48
N GLY A 323 22.64 0.83 -7.18
CA GLY A 323 23.63 1.30 -6.22
C GLY A 323 25.02 0.76 -6.46
N ILE A 324 25.16 -0.52 -6.84
CA ILE A 324 26.45 -1.16 -7.09
C ILE A 324 27.26 -0.46 -8.20
N PRO A 325 26.74 -0.32 -9.45
CA PRO A 325 27.53 0.30 -10.53
C PRO A 325 27.71 1.81 -10.35
N LEU A 326 26.81 2.49 -9.66
CA LEU A 326 26.90 3.93 -9.46
C LEU A 326 27.93 4.29 -8.39
N ALA A 327 28.03 3.49 -7.33
CA ALA A 327 29.01 3.71 -6.27
C ALA A 327 30.44 3.54 -6.75
N THR A 328 30.71 2.63 -7.69
CA THR A 328 32.06 2.41 -8.22
C THR A 328 32.57 3.54 -9.10
N LYS A 329 31.70 4.33 -9.74
CA LYS A 329 32.08 5.55 -10.43
C LYS A 329 32.54 6.66 -9.48
N SER A 330 32.07 6.62 -8.26
CA SER A 330 32.34 7.61 -7.22
C SER A 330 33.63 7.36 -6.44
N GLU A 331 34.44 6.36 -6.80
CA GLU A 331 35.72 6.06 -6.15
C GLU A 331 36.62 7.29 -6.05
N ARG A 332 36.57 8.16 -7.06
CA ARG A 332 37.38 9.40 -7.13
C ARG A 332 36.77 10.58 -6.37
N THR A 333 35.47 10.56 -6.08
CA THR A 333 34.71 11.71 -5.54
C THR A 333 34.34 11.56 -4.07
N GLY A 334 34.53 10.36 -3.48
CA GLY A 334 34.32 10.10 -2.05
C GLY A 334 32.90 9.71 -1.68
N ILE A 335 32.72 9.28 -0.42
CA ILE A 335 31.47 8.73 0.13
C ILE A 335 30.32 9.73 0.03
N LEU A 336 30.58 11.00 0.29
CA LEU A 336 29.56 12.06 0.27
C LEU A 336 28.90 12.20 -1.11
N SER A 337 29.69 12.16 -2.18
CA SER A 337 29.15 12.20 -3.55
C SER A 337 28.27 11.00 -3.85
N SER A 338 28.61 9.82 -3.35
CA SER A 338 27.79 8.62 -3.49
C SER A 338 26.44 8.78 -2.79
N ILE A 339 26.42 9.33 -1.57
CA ILE A 339 25.20 9.60 -0.83
C ILE A 339 24.31 10.62 -1.56
N VAL A 340 24.89 11.73 -2.02
CA VAL A 340 24.14 12.76 -2.78
C VAL A 340 23.52 12.16 -4.05
N THR A 341 24.29 11.33 -4.77
CA THR A 341 23.79 10.62 -5.97
C THR A 341 22.66 9.67 -5.63
N ALA A 342 22.77 8.92 -4.52
CA ALA A 342 21.72 8.02 -4.04
C ALA A 342 20.41 8.78 -3.74
N VAL A 343 20.52 9.87 -2.98
CA VAL A 343 19.36 10.72 -2.66
C VAL A 343 18.72 11.26 -3.95
N GLY A 344 19.53 11.75 -4.90
CA GLY A 344 19.00 12.23 -6.18
C GLY A 344 18.23 11.17 -6.97
N ILE A 345 18.70 9.91 -6.98
CA ILE A 345 18.04 8.80 -7.66
C ILE A 345 16.72 8.44 -6.95
N ILE A 346 16.71 8.40 -5.62
CA ILE A 346 15.49 8.11 -4.85
C ILE A 346 14.43 9.18 -5.11
N VAL A 347 14.81 10.45 -5.02
CA VAL A 347 13.90 11.57 -5.27
C VAL A 347 13.36 11.50 -6.70
N ALA A 348 14.21 11.27 -7.69
CA ALA A 348 13.77 11.12 -9.08
C ALA A 348 12.81 9.94 -9.26
N TYR A 349 13.06 8.81 -8.60
CA TYR A 349 12.17 7.65 -8.63
C TYR A 349 10.81 7.95 -8.00
N ILE A 350 10.79 8.53 -6.80
CA ILE A 350 9.55 8.86 -6.08
C ILE A 350 8.72 9.87 -6.89
N VAL A 351 9.34 10.95 -7.36
CA VAL A 351 8.65 11.96 -8.17
C VAL A 351 8.08 11.35 -9.45
N ALA A 352 8.86 10.51 -10.15
CA ALA A 352 8.35 9.82 -11.33
C ALA A 352 7.17 8.90 -10.98
N ALA A 353 7.27 8.13 -9.91
CA ALA A 353 6.23 7.21 -9.45
C ALA A 353 4.92 7.96 -9.12
N GLU A 354 4.99 9.09 -8.40
CA GLU A 354 3.83 9.93 -8.08
C GLU A 354 3.20 10.58 -9.31
N ILE A 355 4.02 11.10 -10.24
CA ILE A 355 3.50 11.65 -11.51
C ILE A 355 2.73 10.58 -12.28
N PHE A 356 3.30 9.40 -12.46
CA PHE A 356 2.63 8.31 -13.17
C PHE A 356 1.39 7.81 -12.43
N LEU A 357 1.41 7.74 -11.10
CA LEU A 357 0.26 7.40 -10.28
C LEU A 357 -0.90 8.37 -10.51
N VAL A 358 -0.64 9.67 -10.49
CA VAL A 358 -1.67 10.70 -10.75
C VAL A 358 -2.20 10.59 -12.17
N LEU A 359 -1.34 10.47 -13.19
CA LEU A 359 -1.75 10.35 -14.59
C LEU A 359 -2.60 9.09 -14.83
N GLY A 360 -2.26 7.98 -14.19
CA GLY A 360 -3.03 6.74 -14.27
C GLY A 360 -4.41 6.86 -13.60
N LYS A 361 -4.48 7.44 -12.39
CA LYS A 361 -5.74 7.69 -11.68
C LYS A 361 -6.69 8.60 -12.47
N GLN A 362 -6.15 9.59 -13.15
CA GLN A 362 -6.95 10.48 -14.00
C GLN A 362 -7.34 9.87 -15.35
N GLY A 363 -6.73 8.73 -15.72
CA GLY A 363 -7.02 8.02 -16.97
C GLY A 363 -6.29 8.56 -18.20
N TYR A 364 -5.30 9.46 -18.04
CA TYR A 364 -4.48 9.93 -19.15
C TYR A 364 -3.53 8.86 -19.68
N VAL A 365 -3.13 7.95 -18.82
CA VAL A 365 -2.24 6.82 -19.13
C VAL A 365 -2.92 5.52 -18.73
N ASN A 366 -2.67 4.45 -19.49
CA ASN A 366 -3.17 3.12 -19.15
C ASN A 366 -2.70 2.75 -17.74
N PRO A 367 -3.59 2.26 -16.85
CA PRO A 367 -3.25 1.92 -15.46
C PRO A 367 -2.06 0.98 -15.30
N VAL A 368 -1.93 -0.02 -16.18
CA VAL A 368 -0.79 -0.97 -16.17
C VAL A 368 0.52 -0.23 -16.43
N ILE A 369 0.53 0.62 -17.47
CA ILE A 369 1.72 1.43 -17.83
C ILE A 369 2.01 2.40 -16.69
N ALA A 370 1.02 3.10 -16.18
CA ALA A 370 1.19 4.06 -15.10
C ALA A 370 1.81 3.43 -13.84
N GLY A 371 1.33 2.27 -13.42
CA GLY A 371 1.86 1.61 -12.22
C GLY A 371 3.25 1.01 -12.39
N LEU A 372 3.57 0.46 -13.57
CA LEU A 372 4.82 -0.28 -13.80
C LEU A 372 5.96 0.57 -14.37
N THR A 373 5.66 1.63 -15.15
CA THR A 373 6.69 2.39 -15.91
C THR A 373 7.82 2.95 -15.04
N PRO A 374 7.59 3.54 -13.86
CA PRO A 374 8.69 4.06 -13.05
C PRO A 374 9.69 2.95 -12.70
N THR A 375 9.21 1.82 -12.21
CA THR A 375 10.06 0.69 -11.82
C THR A 375 10.78 0.08 -13.03
N VAL A 376 10.07 -0.19 -14.12
CA VAL A 376 10.65 -0.74 -15.36
C VAL A 376 11.66 0.23 -15.99
N GLY A 377 11.37 1.52 -16.02
CA GLY A 377 12.25 2.55 -16.54
C GLY A 377 13.57 2.64 -15.78
N PHE A 378 13.52 2.58 -14.45
CA PHE A 378 14.72 2.57 -13.62
C PHE A 378 15.50 1.24 -13.74
N ILE A 379 14.82 0.10 -13.92
CA ILE A 379 15.49 -1.18 -14.24
C ILE A 379 16.24 -1.05 -15.58
N ALA A 380 15.59 -0.55 -16.62
CA ALA A 380 16.21 -0.36 -17.93
C ALA A 380 17.42 0.58 -17.87
N TYR A 381 17.30 1.69 -17.12
CA TYR A 381 18.41 2.60 -16.83
C TYR A 381 19.57 1.89 -16.14
N GLY A 382 19.25 1.04 -15.14
CA GLY A 382 20.26 0.25 -14.44
C GLY A 382 21.00 -0.72 -15.37
N ILE A 383 20.26 -1.45 -16.22
CA ILE A 383 20.83 -2.37 -17.20
C ILE A 383 21.77 -1.62 -18.17
N ASP A 384 21.35 -0.46 -18.71
CA ASP A 384 22.17 0.36 -19.59
C ASP A 384 23.49 0.77 -18.90
N ARG A 385 23.41 1.19 -17.62
CA ARG A 385 24.62 1.55 -16.86
C ARG A 385 25.55 0.37 -16.60
N VAL A 386 25.00 -0.80 -16.36
CA VAL A 386 25.75 -2.04 -16.19
C VAL A 386 26.50 -2.40 -17.48
N VAL A 387 25.80 -2.44 -18.60
CA VAL A 387 26.38 -2.80 -19.90
C VAL A 387 27.50 -1.83 -20.27
N ARG A 388 27.26 -0.51 -20.10
CA ARG A 388 28.30 0.51 -20.41
C ARG A 388 29.50 0.51 -19.45
N ASN A 389 29.38 -0.04 -18.25
CA ASN A 389 30.48 -0.14 -17.30
C ASN A 389 31.30 -1.45 -17.45
N GLN A 390 30.75 -2.43 -18.19
CA GLN A 390 31.48 -3.67 -18.54
C GLN A 390 32.23 -3.58 -19.85
N ALA A 391 31.89 -2.62 -20.74
CA ALA A 391 32.61 -2.26 -21.93
C ALA A 391 33.74 -1.25 -21.60
#